data_ef692163dd88479a288ee86aea564e2c
#
_entry.id   ef692163dd88479a288ee86aea564e2c
#
_cell.length_a   1.000
_cell.length_b   1.000
_cell.length_c   1.000
_cell.angle_alpha   90.00
_cell.angle_beta   90.00
_cell.angle_gamma   90.00
#
_symmetry.space_group_name_H-M   'P 1'
#
loop_
_entity.id
_entity.type
_entity.pdbx_description
1 polymer ?
#
loop_
_entity_poly.entity_id
_entity_poly.type
_entity_poly.pdbx_seq_one_letter_code
_entity_poly.pdbx_strand_id
1 'polypeptide(L)'
;SANSPERGLRGEYFRNRDLSGKPALVRVDAQIGFTWDRGSPTDNLLARGEAGPSEAVPADNFSIRWSGQLVPPTTGTYHLEAAADDGVRLYLDGKPVIDRWSTSDRLHADGVDVQLQAGRSYDLRLDYFEGERDAAVRLAWRQPGAKPPLQEALDVARSADVVVFV
;
A
#
# COMPACT_ATOMS: atom_id res chain seq x y z
N SER A 1 9.66 7.60 29.41
CA SER A 1 9.87 6.88 28.13
C SER A 1 9.10 7.64 27.09
N ALA A 2 9.80 8.36 26.19
CA ALA A 2 9.18 9.03 25.07
C ALA A 2 8.64 7.95 24.12
N ASN A 3 7.31 7.91 23.90
CA ASN A 3 6.71 7.15 22.82
C ASN A 3 7.31 7.63 21.52
N SER A 4 8.15 6.82 20.87
CA SER A 4 8.51 7.07 19.48
C SER A 4 7.23 7.08 18.67
N PRO A 5 7.03 8.05 17.75
CA PRO A 5 5.83 8.06 16.92
C PRO A 5 5.74 6.72 16.17
N GLU A 6 4.58 6.08 16.21
CA GLU A 6 4.35 4.85 15.48
C GLU A 6 4.65 5.08 14.00
N ARG A 7 5.58 4.31 13.46
CA ARG A 7 5.90 4.36 12.03
C ARG A 7 4.85 3.57 11.28
N GLY A 8 4.15 4.23 10.36
CA GLY A 8 3.12 3.59 9.55
C GLY A 8 2.08 4.60 9.07
N LEU A 9 1.08 4.09 8.40
CA LEU A 9 -0.06 4.84 7.91
C LEU A 9 -1.30 4.47 8.72
N ARG A 10 -2.11 5.47 9.07
CA ARG A 10 -3.39 5.25 9.72
C ARG A 10 -4.36 4.68 8.71
N GLY A 11 -4.77 3.43 8.90
CA GLY A 11 -5.75 2.71 8.09
C GLY A 11 -7.16 2.81 8.70
N GLU A 12 -8.11 3.23 7.88
CA GLU A 12 -9.54 3.27 8.17
C GLU A 12 -10.23 2.26 7.27
N TYR A 13 -10.84 1.23 7.86
CA TYR A 13 -11.43 0.09 7.17
C TYR A 13 -12.96 0.20 7.21
N PHE A 14 -13.58 0.22 6.02
CA PHE A 14 -15.02 0.43 5.86
C PHE A 14 -15.71 -0.83 5.33
N ARG A 15 -16.97 -1.03 5.72
CA ARG A 15 -17.82 -2.14 5.28
C ARG A 15 -18.61 -1.83 4.00
N ASN A 16 -18.07 -0.99 3.15
CA ASN A 16 -18.62 -0.57 1.87
C ASN A 16 -17.48 -0.23 0.90
N ARG A 17 -17.79 -0.06 -0.38
CA ARG A 17 -16.81 0.19 -1.46
C ARG A 17 -16.45 1.67 -1.65
N ASP A 18 -17.14 2.58 -0.99
CA ASP A 18 -17.11 4.02 -1.28
C ASP A 18 -16.50 4.86 -0.15
N LEU A 19 -15.85 4.22 0.84
CA LEU A 19 -15.17 4.88 1.97
C LEU A 19 -16.12 5.76 2.80
N SER A 20 -17.41 5.44 2.82
CA SER A 20 -18.44 6.26 3.47
C SER A 20 -18.75 5.81 4.89
N GLY A 21 -19.27 6.76 5.68
CA GLY A 21 -19.72 6.52 7.04
C GLY A 21 -18.58 6.33 8.05
N LYS A 22 -18.86 5.60 9.12
CA LYS A 22 -17.88 5.33 10.19
C LYS A 22 -17.06 4.09 9.84
N PRO A 23 -15.72 4.12 9.95
CA PRO A 23 -14.91 2.92 9.77
C PRO A 23 -15.21 1.89 10.87
N ALA A 24 -15.26 0.61 10.47
CA ALA A 24 -15.42 -0.52 11.38
C ALA A 24 -14.14 -0.80 12.18
N LEU A 25 -12.98 -0.51 11.58
CA LEU A 25 -11.67 -0.67 12.21
C LEU A 25 -10.78 0.51 11.86
N VAL A 26 -10.02 0.99 12.85
CA VAL A 26 -8.95 1.97 12.66
C VAL A 26 -7.70 1.45 13.34
N ARG A 27 -6.58 1.38 12.62
CA ARG A 27 -5.28 0.96 13.14
C ARG A 27 -4.13 1.63 12.41
N VAL A 28 -2.92 1.48 12.92
CA VAL A 28 -1.71 1.89 12.20
C VAL A 28 -1.10 0.67 11.53
N ASP A 29 -0.94 0.75 10.22
CA ASP A 29 -0.27 -0.28 9.41
C ASP A 29 1.15 0.20 9.08
N ALA A 30 2.15 -0.52 9.57
CA ALA A 30 3.56 -0.17 9.36
C ALA A 30 3.97 -0.22 7.87
N GLN A 31 3.31 -1.07 7.10
CA GLN A 31 3.46 -1.24 5.66
C GLN A 31 2.11 -1.53 5.02
N ILE A 32 1.91 -1.10 3.80
CA ILE A 32 0.78 -1.54 2.99
C ILE A 32 1.29 -2.62 2.03
N GLY A 33 0.96 -3.86 2.36
CA GLY A 33 1.33 -5.06 1.62
C GLY A 33 0.47 -6.21 2.10
N PHE A 34 -0.78 -6.23 1.65
CA PHE A 34 -1.79 -7.19 2.10
C PHE A 34 -2.25 -8.05 0.95
N THR A 35 -2.42 -9.34 1.23
CA THR A 35 -3.11 -10.31 0.39
C THR A 35 -4.07 -11.03 1.30
N TRP A 36 -5.36 -10.82 1.08
CA TRP A 36 -6.42 -11.49 1.85
C TRP A 36 -7.04 -12.64 1.07
N ASP A 37 -6.74 -12.74 -0.23
CA ASP A 37 -7.41 -13.66 -1.13
C ASP A 37 -8.93 -13.49 -1.01
N ARG A 38 -9.66 -14.54 -0.67
CA ARG A 38 -11.12 -14.50 -0.40
C ARG A 38 -11.48 -14.24 1.07
N GLY A 39 -10.51 -13.83 1.86
CA GLY A 39 -10.68 -13.54 3.28
C GLY A 39 -10.93 -12.07 3.58
N SER A 40 -11.19 -11.78 4.85
CA SER A 40 -11.43 -10.43 5.37
C SER A 40 -10.16 -9.79 5.94
N PRO A 41 -10.01 -8.46 5.85
CA PRO A 41 -8.96 -7.74 6.59
C PRO A 41 -8.99 -7.95 8.11
N THR A 42 -10.12 -8.40 8.65
CA THR A 42 -10.30 -8.66 10.08
C THR A 42 -10.12 -10.11 10.50
N ASP A 43 -9.90 -11.01 9.53
CA ASP A 43 -9.65 -12.41 9.82
C ASP A 43 -8.36 -12.57 10.64
N ASN A 44 -8.43 -13.43 11.66
CA ASN A 44 -7.29 -13.77 12.52
C ASN A 44 -6.68 -12.62 13.35
N LEU A 45 -7.32 -11.45 13.47
CA LEU A 45 -6.80 -10.36 14.31
C LEU A 45 -6.61 -10.80 15.76
N LEU A 46 -7.58 -11.49 16.33
CA LEU A 46 -7.49 -12.04 17.71
C LEU A 46 -6.37 -13.06 17.85
N ALA A 47 -6.15 -13.89 16.84
CA ALA A 47 -5.07 -14.88 16.84
C ALA A 47 -3.67 -14.22 16.79
N ARG A 48 -3.59 -12.99 16.29
CA ARG A 48 -2.37 -12.17 16.28
C ARG A 48 -2.22 -11.30 17.54
N GLY A 49 -3.17 -11.37 18.47
CA GLY A 49 -3.19 -10.50 19.65
C GLY A 49 -3.62 -9.06 19.38
N GLU A 50 -4.20 -8.80 18.22
CA GLU A 50 -4.72 -7.49 17.83
C GLU A 50 -6.15 -7.32 18.33
N ALA A 51 -6.53 -6.09 18.69
CA ALA A 51 -7.91 -5.79 19.04
C ALA A 51 -8.80 -5.92 17.80
N GLY A 52 -9.81 -6.79 17.88
CA GLY A 52 -10.80 -6.93 16.83
C GLY A 52 -11.75 -5.71 16.78
N PRO A 53 -12.33 -5.42 15.62
CA PRO A 53 -13.36 -4.39 15.48
C PRO A 53 -14.66 -4.82 16.20
N SER A 54 -15.50 -3.84 16.51
CA SER A 54 -16.87 -4.12 17.03
C SER A 54 -17.75 -4.85 16.01
N GLU A 55 -17.44 -4.66 14.71
CA GLU A 55 -18.08 -5.33 13.58
C GLU A 55 -17.00 -5.74 12.58
N ALA A 56 -17.00 -6.99 12.15
CA ALA A 56 -16.06 -7.50 11.15
C ALA A 56 -16.19 -6.76 9.82
N VAL A 57 -15.07 -6.47 9.18
CA VAL A 57 -15.03 -6.04 7.78
C VAL A 57 -15.38 -7.26 6.92
N PRO A 58 -16.28 -7.17 5.93
CA PRO A 58 -16.60 -8.32 5.07
C PRO A 58 -15.40 -8.71 4.20
N ALA A 59 -15.44 -9.93 3.64
CA ALA A 59 -14.44 -10.38 2.67
C ALA A 59 -14.57 -9.66 1.31
N ASP A 60 -15.81 -9.36 0.92
CA ASP A 60 -16.15 -8.64 -0.31
C ASP A 60 -16.82 -7.32 0.01
N ASN A 61 -16.79 -6.38 -0.94
CA ASN A 61 -17.46 -5.07 -0.85
C ASN A 61 -17.00 -4.24 0.36
N PHE A 62 -15.68 -4.12 0.52
CA PHE A 62 -15.07 -3.26 1.53
C PHE A 62 -14.11 -2.24 0.89
N SER A 63 -13.71 -1.26 1.67
CA SER A 63 -12.71 -0.28 1.27
C SER A 63 -11.83 0.13 2.43
N ILE A 64 -10.67 0.64 2.12
CA ILE A 64 -9.70 1.08 3.11
C ILE A 64 -9.09 2.40 2.66
N ARG A 65 -8.97 3.33 3.60
CA ARG A 65 -8.18 4.56 3.43
C ARG A 65 -6.99 4.52 4.34
N TRP A 66 -5.81 4.60 3.78
CA TRP A 66 -4.58 4.88 4.54
C TRP A 66 -4.18 6.32 4.38
N SER A 67 -3.80 6.94 5.48
CA SER A 67 -3.34 8.32 5.52
C SER A 67 -2.14 8.48 6.44
N GLY A 68 -1.25 9.40 6.09
CA GLY A 68 -0.07 9.71 6.87
C GLY A 68 0.87 10.61 6.11
N GLN A 69 2.14 10.61 6.50
CA GLN A 69 3.14 11.49 5.92
C GLN A 69 4.31 10.71 5.36
N LEU A 70 4.75 11.14 4.19
CA LEU A 70 5.95 10.66 3.52
C LEU A 70 7.05 11.71 3.68
N VAL A 71 8.16 11.34 4.33
CA VAL A 71 9.33 12.21 4.48
C VAL A 71 10.50 11.56 3.76
N PRO A 72 10.86 12.02 2.54
CA PRO A 72 11.95 11.43 1.78
C PRO A 72 13.32 11.76 2.42
N PRO A 73 14.24 10.78 2.50
CA PRO A 73 15.57 11.01 3.04
C PRO A 73 16.51 11.78 2.09
N THR A 74 16.23 11.74 0.79
CA THR A 74 17.03 12.39 -0.25
C THR A 74 16.16 13.17 -1.24
N THR A 75 16.69 14.22 -1.83
CA THR A 75 16.01 14.97 -2.92
C THR A 75 16.19 14.24 -4.24
N GLY A 76 15.12 14.12 -5.01
CA GLY A 76 15.20 13.57 -6.37
C GLY A 76 13.90 12.93 -6.86
N THR A 77 14.01 12.18 -7.95
CA THR A 77 12.88 11.46 -8.55
C THR A 77 12.64 10.14 -7.82
N TYR A 78 11.48 10.03 -7.20
CA TYR A 78 10.99 8.80 -6.58
C TYR A 78 10.00 8.12 -7.50
N HIS A 79 10.07 6.81 -7.58
CA HIS A 79 9.04 6.01 -8.22
C HIS A 79 8.09 5.47 -7.17
N LEU A 80 6.83 5.91 -7.20
CA LEU A 80 5.75 5.36 -6.38
C LEU A 80 4.98 4.33 -7.18
N GLU A 81 4.67 3.19 -6.57
CA GLU A 81 3.91 2.10 -7.19
C GLU A 81 2.78 1.68 -6.26
N ALA A 82 1.56 1.64 -6.77
CA ALA A 82 0.41 1.05 -6.11
C ALA A 82 -0.07 -0.16 -6.93
N ALA A 83 -0.12 -1.32 -6.30
CA ALA A 83 -0.69 -2.52 -6.89
C ALA A 83 -1.95 -2.91 -6.14
N ALA A 84 -3.02 -3.22 -6.84
CA ALA A 84 -4.30 -3.61 -6.24
C ALA A 84 -5.11 -4.53 -7.13
N ASP A 85 -5.89 -5.34 -6.49
CA ASP A 85 -7.07 -6.06 -6.92
C ASP A 85 -8.17 -5.69 -5.91
N ASP A 86 -9.14 -4.85 -6.19
CA ASP A 86 -9.59 -4.12 -7.37
C ASP A 86 -9.00 -2.70 -7.53
N GLY A 87 -9.72 -1.68 -7.06
CA GLY A 87 -9.44 -0.28 -7.33
C GLY A 87 -8.53 0.40 -6.33
N VAL A 88 -7.66 1.27 -6.83
CA VAL A 88 -6.71 2.03 -6.02
C VAL A 88 -6.58 3.48 -6.51
N ARG A 89 -6.42 4.40 -5.57
CA ARG A 89 -6.05 5.81 -5.79
C ARG A 89 -4.96 6.22 -4.83
N LEU A 90 -3.88 6.78 -5.36
CA LEU A 90 -2.81 7.36 -4.57
C LEU A 90 -2.81 8.87 -4.72
N TYR A 91 -2.77 9.57 -3.58
CA TYR A 91 -2.71 11.03 -3.51
C TYR A 91 -1.45 11.48 -2.81
N LEU A 92 -0.85 12.54 -3.32
CA LEU A 92 0.28 13.22 -2.71
C LEU A 92 -0.05 14.73 -2.60
N ASP A 93 0.02 15.30 -1.39
CA ASP A 93 -0.41 16.67 -1.10
C ASP A 93 -1.83 16.98 -1.66
N GLY A 94 -2.76 16.03 -1.51
CA GLY A 94 -4.15 16.14 -1.96
C GLY A 94 -4.36 15.98 -3.47
N LYS A 95 -3.29 15.82 -4.28
CA LYS A 95 -3.38 15.62 -5.72
C LYS A 95 -3.35 14.13 -6.06
N PRO A 96 -4.25 13.62 -6.91
CA PRO A 96 -4.18 12.24 -7.38
C PRO A 96 -2.95 12.07 -8.28
N VAL A 97 -2.10 11.11 -7.94
CA VAL A 97 -0.91 10.73 -8.72
C VAL A 97 -1.07 9.36 -9.37
N ILE A 98 -1.92 8.51 -8.81
CA ILE A 98 -2.42 7.27 -9.42
C ILE A 98 -3.94 7.26 -9.22
N ASP A 99 -4.70 7.00 -10.27
CA ASP A 99 -6.17 6.89 -10.21
C ASP A 99 -6.65 5.76 -11.11
N ARG A 100 -6.88 4.59 -10.50
CA ARG A 100 -7.51 3.44 -11.11
C ARG A 100 -8.62 2.91 -10.19
N TRP A 101 -9.78 3.54 -10.27
CA TRP A 101 -10.95 3.22 -9.44
C TRP A 101 -11.96 2.39 -10.22
N SER A 102 -11.57 1.16 -10.54
CA SER A 102 -12.39 0.21 -11.30
C SER A 102 -12.17 -1.22 -10.80
N THR A 103 -13.17 -2.06 -10.98
CA THR A 103 -13.06 -3.50 -10.71
C THR A 103 -12.06 -4.16 -11.65
N SER A 104 -11.42 -5.20 -11.19
CA SER A 104 -10.45 -6.00 -11.92
C SER A 104 -10.65 -7.49 -11.60
N ASP A 105 -10.16 -8.35 -12.45
CA ASP A 105 -10.10 -9.80 -12.24
C ASP A 105 -8.69 -10.29 -11.86
N ARG A 106 -7.79 -9.36 -11.61
CA ARG A 106 -6.37 -9.64 -11.31
C ARG A 106 -5.68 -8.44 -10.68
N LEU A 107 -4.58 -8.71 -10.01
CA LEU A 107 -3.69 -7.68 -9.50
C LEU A 107 -3.09 -6.84 -10.63
N HIS A 108 -3.28 -5.53 -10.57
CA HIS A 108 -2.64 -4.53 -11.43
C HIS A 108 -1.68 -3.67 -10.64
N ALA A 109 -0.57 -3.29 -11.24
CA ALA A 109 0.38 -2.33 -10.69
C ALA A 109 0.45 -1.09 -11.58
N ASP A 110 0.28 0.07 -10.95
CA ASP A 110 0.43 1.38 -11.58
C ASP A 110 1.54 2.14 -10.89
N GLY A 111 2.41 2.77 -11.68
CA GLY A 111 3.57 3.51 -11.18
C GLY A 111 3.63 4.94 -11.68
N VAL A 112 4.21 5.82 -10.87
CA VAL A 112 4.40 7.23 -11.21
C VAL A 112 5.73 7.73 -10.65
N ASP A 113 6.41 8.57 -11.43
CA ASP A 113 7.61 9.27 -10.99
C ASP A 113 7.24 10.64 -10.44
N VAL A 114 7.71 10.96 -9.23
CA VAL A 114 7.45 12.22 -8.54
C VAL A 114 8.75 12.85 -8.05
N GLN A 115 8.83 14.18 -8.11
CA GLN A 115 9.96 14.94 -7.55
C GLN A 115 9.70 15.21 -6.07
N LEU A 116 10.57 14.71 -5.19
CA LEU A 116 10.48 14.93 -3.76
C LEU A 116 11.74 15.58 -3.22
N GLN A 117 11.58 16.38 -2.14
CA GLN A 117 12.66 17.09 -1.46
C GLN A 117 12.98 16.43 -0.12
N ALA A 118 14.25 16.21 0.16
CA ALA A 118 14.72 15.66 1.42
C ALA A 118 14.17 16.44 2.61
N GLY A 119 13.65 15.71 3.61
CA GLY A 119 13.15 16.27 4.87
C GLY A 119 11.82 17.02 4.78
N ARG A 120 11.29 17.27 3.57
CA ARG A 120 9.94 17.81 3.41
C ARG A 120 8.90 16.72 3.69
N SER A 121 7.88 17.08 4.47
CA SER A 121 6.72 16.21 4.70
C SER A 121 5.69 16.39 3.59
N TYR A 122 5.23 15.27 3.03
CA TYR A 122 4.18 15.21 2.01
C TYR A 122 3.00 14.43 2.56
N ASP A 123 1.79 14.97 2.45
CA ASP A 123 0.58 14.24 2.81
C ASP A 123 0.38 13.09 1.82
N LEU A 124 0.39 11.86 2.34
CA LEU A 124 0.17 10.64 1.57
C LEU A 124 -1.18 10.04 1.93
N ARG A 125 -2.00 9.74 0.92
CA ARG A 125 -3.25 9.00 1.08
C ARG A 125 -3.37 7.94 0.00
N LEU A 126 -3.66 6.71 0.43
CA LEU A 126 -4.04 5.60 -0.45
C LEU A 126 -5.48 5.21 -0.14
N ASP A 127 -6.33 5.25 -1.15
CA ASP A 127 -7.69 4.72 -1.12
C ASP A 127 -7.72 3.41 -1.91
N TYR A 128 -8.34 2.39 -1.35
CA TYR A 128 -8.49 1.06 -1.95
C TYR A 128 -9.92 0.57 -1.77
N PHE A 129 -10.44 -0.16 -2.75
CA PHE A 129 -11.65 -0.96 -2.57
C PHE A 129 -11.50 -2.35 -3.17
N GLU A 130 -12.20 -3.28 -2.52
CA GLU A 130 -12.45 -4.63 -2.98
C GLU A 130 -13.92 -4.80 -3.32
N GLY A 131 -14.19 -5.37 -4.50
CA GLY A 131 -15.53 -5.71 -4.95
C GLY A 131 -15.89 -7.13 -4.59
N GLU A 132 -15.31 -8.08 -5.29
CA GLU A 132 -15.61 -9.51 -5.16
C GLU A 132 -14.38 -10.35 -5.50
N ARG A 133 -14.17 -11.48 -4.80
CA ARG A 133 -13.18 -12.53 -5.03
C ARG A 133 -11.87 -12.33 -4.26
N ASP A 134 -10.79 -12.09 -5.00
CA ASP A 134 -9.45 -12.05 -4.41
C ASP A 134 -9.04 -10.62 -4.11
N ALA A 135 -8.68 -10.35 -2.85
CA ALA A 135 -8.33 -9.02 -2.36
C ALA A 135 -6.83 -8.90 -2.11
N ALA A 136 -6.20 -7.93 -2.74
CA ALA A 136 -4.80 -7.61 -2.51
C ALA A 136 -4.50 -6.12 -2.75
N VAL A 137 -3.59 -5.57 -1.94
CA VAL A 137 -3.11 -4.19 -2.13
C VAL A 137 -1.69 -4.04 -1.65
N ARG A 138 -0.87 -3.31 -2.41
CA ARG A 138 0.51 -2.99 -2.05
C ARG A 138 0.84 -1.55 -2.43
N LEU A 139 1.54 -0.85 -1.55
CA LEU A 139 2.19 0.42 -1.84
C LEU A 139 3.69 0.25 -1.69
N ALA A 140 4.45 0.65 -2.69
CA ALA A 140 5.90 0.63 -2.70
C ALA A 140 6.46 1.95 -3.23
N TRP A 141 7.71 2.25 -2.86
CA TRP A 141 8.45 3.36 -3.44
C TRP A 141 9.90 2.99 -3.66
N ARG A 142 10.51 3.60 -4.66
CA ARG A 142 11.94 3.48 -4.93
C ARG A 142 12.59 4.85 -4.86
N GLN A 143 13.73 4.92 -4.20
CA GLN A 143 14.53 6.15 -4.06
C GLN A 143 15.22 6.51 -5.38
N PRO A 144 15.64 7.78 -5.55
CA PRO A 144 16.43 8.21 -6.68
C PRO A 144 17.67 7.33 -6.89
N GLY A 145 17.88 6.89 -8.13
CA GLY A 145 19.02 6.05 -8.51
C GLY A 145 18.91 4.56 -8.13
N ALA A 146 17.88 4.14 -7.40
CA ALA A 146 17.64 2.72 -7.15
C ALA A 146 17.22 2.01 -8.44
N LYS A 147 17.89 0.90 -8.73
CA LYS A 147 17.56 0.08 -9.89
C LYS A 147 16.27 -0.71 -9.68
N PRO A 148 15.50 -0.99 -10.75
CA PRO A 148 14.41 -1.96 -10.66
C PRO A 148 14.93 -3.32 -10.20
N PRO A 149 14.15 -4.11 -9.45
CA PRO A 149 14.59 -5.42 -8.93
C PRO A 149 15.12 -6.36 -10.02
N LEU A 150 14.50 -6.36 -11.20
CA LEU A 150 14.97 -7.16 -12.34
C LEU A 150 16.34 -6.68 -12.84
N GLN A 151 16.62 -5.37 -12.84
CA GLN A 151 17.90 -4.82 -13.27
C GLN A 151 19.01 -5.16 -12.29
N GLU A 152 18.74 -5.14 -10.99
CA GLU A 152 19.70 -5.60 -9.97
C GLU A 152 20.06 -7.07 -10.17
N ALA A 153 19.06 -7.94 -10.41
CA ALA A 153 19.29 -9.35 -10.68
C ALA A 153 20.12 -9.58 -11.95
N LEU A 154 19.87 -8.82 -13.02
CA LEU A 154 20.64 -8.90 -14.27
C LEU A 154 22.09 -8.40 -14.10
N ASP A 155 22.28 -7.34 -13.32
CA ASP A 155 23.63 -6.80 -13.07
C ASP A 155 24.47 -7.78 -12.21
N VAL A 156 23.87 -8.41 -11.20
CA VAL A 156 24.52 -9.48 -10.42
C VAL A 156 24.85 -10.67 -11.32
N ALA A 157 23.94 -11.11 -12.18
CA ALA A 157 24.16 -12.21 -13.11
C ALA A 157 25.29 -11.91 -14.11
N ARG A 158 25.41 -10.68 -14.59
CA ARG A 158 26.48 -10.25 -15.50
C ARG A 158 27.85 -10.16 -14.82
N SER A 159 27.87 -9.91 -13.51
CA SER A 159 29.11 -9.81 -12.72
C SER A 159 29.58 -11.15 -12.16
N ALA A 160 28.80 -12.22 -12.31
CA ALA A 160 29.14 -13.55 -11.84
C ALA A 160 29.86 -14.35 -12.95
N ASP A 161 30.91 -15.08 -12.57
CA ASP A 161 31.65 -15.95 -13.50
C ASP A 161 30.85 -17.19 -13.95
N VAL A 162 29.85 -17.58 -13.14
CA VAL A 162 28.94 -18.69 -13.44
C VAL A 162 27.52 -18.34 -12.95
N VAL A 163 26.53 -18.44 -13.85
CA VAL A 163 25.12 -18.31 -13.51
C VAL A 163 24.45 -19.66 -13.64
N VAL A 164 23.94 -20.19 -12.50
CA VAL A 164 23.16 -21.43 -12.48
C VAL A 164 21.69 -21.07 -12.33
N PHE A 165 20.89 -21.38 -13.35
CA PHE A 165 19.43 -21.32 -13.26
C PHE A 165 18.91 -22.69 -12.78
N VAL A 166 18.18 -22.68 -11.68
CA VAL A 166 17.51 -23.86 -11.11
C VAL A 166 16.02 -23.73 -11.36
#